data_ae5ad68ddcfc98afc615769b0c3eb75f
#
_entry.id   ae5ad68ddcfc98afc615769b0c3eb75f
#
_cell.length_a   1.000
_cell.length_b   1.000
_cell.length_c   1.000
_cell.angle_alpha   90.00
_cell.angle_beta   90.00
_cell.angle_gamma   90.00
#
_symmetry.space_group_name_H-M   'P 1'
#
loop_
_entity.id
_entity.type
_entity.pdbx_description
1 polymer ?
#
loop_
_entity_poly.entity_id
_entity_poly.type
_entity_poly.pdbx_seq_one_letter_code
_entity_poly.pdbx_strand_id
1 'polypeptide(L)'
;MRTLQELKNTPVEIDPWMIKQVGFDNDGPYKNEYPRIPVKNSEEPLINISEFGIVSSDFYLNQFLSGKTFLEKAVTKGLLKPCAYLRKSHANRLQKVDEFLRRMGYFLHVQSGWRHPDLQKLVITEYERKHGSLKAKRLFAQVLDESAPPPHATGAAFDLEIRRLKDGKRQELYCSVGNKTPYGAPELEYLIKQNQDLRSNSEIMIAMENRRILYHCLCTKGVVFDNEDHLFTPHPGECWHFGDGDPLSSYLRQEDFARF
;
A
#
# COMPACT_ATOMS: atom_id res chain seq x y z
N MET A 1 -13.77 20.69 -8.23
CA MET A 1 -12.85 19.98 -7.28
C MET A 1 -13.72 19.36 -6.21
N ARG A 2 -13.60 18.07 -5.95
CA ARG A 2 -14.38 17.38 -4.91
C ARG A 2 -13.96 17.85 -3.53
N THR A 3 -14.92 18.01 -2.63
CA THR A 3 -14.68 18.34 -1.22
C THR A 3 -14.28 17.09 -0.43
N LEU A 4 -13.66 17.29 0.74
CA LEU A 4 -13.34 16.19 1.64
C LEU A 4 -14.59 15.35 2.02
N GLN A 5 -15.72 16.01 2.26
CA GLN A 5 -16.96 15.33 2.62
C GLN A 5 -17.52 14.49 1.47
N GLU A 6 -17.40 14.98 0.24
CA GLU A 6 -17.77 14.19 -0.94
C GLU A 6 -16.91 12.95 -1.08
N LEU A 7 -15.58 13.06 -0.88
CA LEU A 7 -14.67 11.89 -0.92
C LEU A 7 -15.03 10.85 0.14
N LYS A 8 -15.31 11.29 1.37
CA LYS A 8 -15.72 10.41 2.48
C LYS A 8 -17.03 9.67 2.19
N ASN A 9 -17.98 10.35 1.58
CA ASN A 9 -19.32 9.85 1.33
C ASN A 9 -19.44 9.04 0.02
N THR A 10 -18.50 9.21 -0.91
CA THR A 10 -18.52 8.47 -2.18
C THR A 10 -18.06 7.03 -1.94
N PRO A 11 -18.90 6.02 -2.22
CA PRO A 11 -18.48 4.62 -2.13
C PRO A 11 -17.30 4.31 -3.05
N VAL A 12 -16.44 3.41 -2.61
CA VAL A 12 -15.35 2.88 -3.43
C VAL A 12 -15.92 1.92 -4.47
N GLU A 13 -15.39 1.97 -5.67
CA GLU A 13 -15.69 0.97 -6.69
C GLU A 13 -15.20 -0.41 -6.24
N ILE A 14 -16.07 -1.41 -6.39
CA ILE A 14 -15.80 -2.79 -6.01
C ILE A 14 -15.62 -3.58 -7.28
N ASP A 15 -14.40 -4.08 -7.49
CA ASP A 15 -14.12 -5.08 -8.51
C ASP A 15 -14.22 -6.49 -7.88
N PRO A 16 -15.27 -7.26 -8.19
CA PRO A 16 -15.46 -8.60 -7.64
C PRO A 16 -14.33 -9.57 -8.03
N TRP A 17 -13.71 -9.38 -9.21
CA TRP A 17 -12.58 -10.18 -9.63
C TRP A 17 -11.37 -9.92 -8.73
N MET A 18 -11.03 -8.67 -8.49
CA MET A 18 -9.92 -8.27 -7.63
C MET A 18 -10.08 -8.83 -6.21
N ILE A 19 -11.28 -8.71 -5.62
CA ILE A 19 -11.57 -9.26 -4.29
C ILE A 19 -11.41 -10.78 -4.27
N LYS A 20 -11.90 -11.48 -5.31
CA LYS A 20 -11.75 -12.92 -5.45
C LYS A 20 -10.29 -13.35 -5.58
N GLN A 21 -9.46 -12.59 -6.30
CA GLN A 21 -8.05 -12.91 -6.48
C GLN A 21 -7.27 -12.81 -5.17
N VAL A 22 -7.52 -11.79 -4.36
CA VAL A 22 -6.80 -11.58 -3.09
C VAL A 22 -7.33 -12.46 -1.97
N GLY A 23 -8.64 -12.73 -1.94
CA GLY A 23 -9.31 -13.48 -0.87
C GLY A 23 -9.41 -12.71 0.44
N PHE A 24 -10.38 -13.09 1.26
CA PHE A 24 -10.66 -12.37 2.52
C PHE A 24 -9.59 -12.53 3.62
N ASP A 25 -8.74 -13.55 3.54
CA ASP A 25 -7.63 -13.77 4.47
C ASP A 25 -6.26 -13.52 3.81
N ASN A 26 -6.27 -12.77 2.69
CA ASN A 26 -5.08 -12.55 1.87
C ASN A 26 -4.41 -13.88 1.45
N ASP A 27 -5.22 -14.88 1.16
CA ASP A 27 -4.83 -16.25 0.78
C ASP A 27 -5.30 -16.65 -0.61
N GLY A 28 -5.76 -15.69 -1.39
CA GLY A 28 -6.25 -15.90 -2.74
C GLY A 28 -5.18 -16.32 -3.75
N PRO A 29 -5.61 -16.72 -4.96
CA PRO A 29 -4.73 -17.27 -5.99
C PRO A 29 -3.66 -16.31 -6.48
N TYR A 30 -3.86 -15.00 -6.33
CA TYR A 30 -2.93 -13.98 -6.82
C TYR A 30 -1.47 -14.22 -6.42
N LYS A 31 -1.22 -14.75 -5.21
CA LYS A 31 0.15 -14.97 -4.69
C LYS A 31 0.98 -15.94 -5.53
N ASN A 32 0.32 -16.83 -6.25
CA ASN A 32 0.96 -17.77 -7.15
C ASN A 32 0.99 -17.27 -8.60
N GLU A 33 0.18 -16.28 -8.92
CA GLU A 33 -0.02 -15.81 -10.29
C GLU A 33 0.76 -14.51 -10.58
N TYR A 34 0.71 -13.49 -9.69
CA TYR A 34 1.41 -12.24 -9.95
C TYR A 34 2.93 -12.39 -10.15
N PRO A 35 3.65 -13.34 -9.47
CA PRO A 35 5.07 -13.52 -9.72
C PRO A 35 5.39 -14.03 -11.12
N ARG A 36 4.38 -14.48 -11.87
CA ARG A 36 4.54 -14.94 -13.27
C ARG A 36 4.40 -13.79 -14.28
N ILE A 37 4.02 -12.61 -13.82
CA ILE A 37 3.94 -11.42 -14.68
C ILE A 37 5.35 -11.01 -15.07
N PRO A 38 5.71 -10.99 -16.37
CA PRO A 38 7.04 -10.60 -16.81
C PRO A 38 7.34 -9.15 -16.45
N VAL A 39 8.53 -8.87 -15.97
CA VAL A 39 8.99 -7.53 -15.64
C VAL A 39 9.82 -6.97 -16.80
N LYS A 40 9.41 -5.82 -17.33
CA LYS A 40 10.25 -5.02 -18.21
C LYS A 40 11.13 -4.13 -17.35
N ASN A 41 12.44 -4.36 -17.38
CA ASN A 41 13.37 -3.52 -16.64
C ASN A 41 13.20 -2.05 -17.02
N SER A 42 12.97 -1.22 -16.03
CA SER A 42 12.91 0.23 -16.19
C SER A 42 14.20 0.86 -15.68
N GLU A 43 14.77 1.76 -16.48
CA GLU A 43 15.93 2.59 -16.09
C GLU A 43 15.50 3.77 -15.20
N GLU A 44 14.22 3.90 -14.88
CA GLU A 44 13.73 4.99 -14.06
C GLU A 44 14.35 4.96 -12.66
N PRO A 45 14.98 6.07 -12.20
CA PRO A 45 15.70 6.08 -10.95
C PRO A 45 14.78 5.95 -9.72
N LEU A 46 15.30 5.27 -8.70
CA LEU A 46 14.76 5.35 -7.35
C LEU A 46 15.22 6.65 -6.70
N ILE A 47 14.28 7.42 -6.19
CA ILE A 47 14.55 8.71 -5.55
C ILE A 47 13.98 8.74 -4.13
N ASN A 48 14.60 9.53 -3.29
CA ASN A 48 14.11 9.86 -1.97
C ASN A 48 12.88 10.77 -2.09
N ILE A 49 11.72 10.30 -1.66
CA ILE A 49 10.48 11.08 -1.82
C ILE A 49 10.41 12.32 -0.91
N SER A 50 11.25 12.41 0.12
CA SER A 50 11.33 13.61 0.95
C SER A 50 11.82 14.84 0.16
N GLU A 51 12.56 14.64 -0.95
CA GLU A 51 12.97 15.68 -1.86
C GLU A 51 11.78 16.35 -2.59
N PHE A 52 10.63 15.69 -2.60
CA PHE A 52 9.37 16.19 -3.15
C PHE A 52 8.45 16.82 -2.08
N GLY A 53 8.99 17.05 -0.86
CA GLY A 53 8.23 17.63 0.23
C GLY A 53 7.22 16.68 0.90
N ILE A 54 7.22 15.40 0.50
CA ILE A 54 6.35 14.36 1.07
C ILE A 54 6.97 13.86 2.36
N VAL A 55 6.18 13.81 3.44
CA VAL A 55 6.63 13.24 4.71
C VAL A 55 6.82 11.74 4.54
N SER A 56 8.01 11.24 4.87
CA SER A 56 8.29 9.81 4.76
C SER A 56 9.15 9.28 5.90
N SER A 57 9.07 7.99 6.10
CA SER A 57 9.94 7.23 7.00
C SER A 57 10.19 5.86 6.38
N ASP A 58 11.09 5.07 6.98
CA ASP A 58 11.20 3.65 6.69
C ASP A 58 10.63 2.86 7.85
N PHE A 59 9.62 2.04 7.58
CA PHE A 59 8.94 1.25 8.59
C PHE A 59 9.90 0.34 9.36
N TYR A 60 10.84 -0.30 8.67
CA TYR A 60 11.76 -1.25 9.31
C TYR A 60 12.86 -0.54 10.09
N LEU A 61 13.34 0.62 9.63
CA LEU A 61 14.24 1.44 10.42
C LEU A 61 13.57 1.87 11.74
N ASN A 62 12.32 2.31 11.68
CA ASN A 62 11.56 2.65 12.87
C ASN A 62 11.35 1.46 13.82
N GLN A 63 11.12 0.27 13.28
CA GLN A 63 11.05 -0.97 14.06
C GLN A 63 12.39 -1.29 14.74
N PHE A 64 13.51 -1.11 14.05
CA PHE A 64 14.84 -1.27 14.62
C PHE A 64 15.09 -0.26 15.76
N LEU A 65 14.83 1.01 15.51
CA LEU A 65 14.98 2.08 16.51
C LEU A 65 14.09 1.88 17.75
N SER A 66 12.96 1.17 17.59
CA SER A 66 12.09 0.76 18.70
C SER A 66 12.50 -0.57 19.38
N GLY A 67 13.70 -1.10 19.08
CA GLY A 67 14.29 -2.25 19.75
C GLY A 67 14.07 -3.62 19.09
N LYS A 68 13.71 -3.67 17.80
CA LYS A 68 13.57 -4.93 17.06
C LYS A 68 14.93 -5.43 16.59
N THR A 69 15.65 -6.17 17.44
CA THR A 69 17.03 -6.60 17.24
C THR A 69 17.26 -7.52 16.03
N PHE A 70 16.22 -8.22 15.55
CA PHE A 70 16.36 -9.05 14.33
C PHE A 70 16.79 -8.24 13.09
N LEU A 71 16.61 -6.91 13.12
CA LEU A 71 17.02 -6.01 12.05
C LEU A 71 18.50 -5.55 12.14
N GLU A 72 19.26 -5.94 13.17
CA GLU A 72 20.69 -5.61 13.30
C GLU A 72 21.49 -6.03 12.05
N LYS A 73 21.21 -7.21 11.50
CA LYS A 73 21.83 -7.66 10.26
C LYS A 73 21.51 -6.77 9.05
N ALA A 74 20.31 -6.21 9.01
CA ALA A 74 19.90 -5.29 7.95
C ALA A 74 20.63 -3.94 8.09
N VAL A 75 20.80 -3.45 9.31
CA VAL A 75 21.60 -2.24 9.59
C VAL A 75 23.05 -2.43 9.17
N THR A 76 23.69 -3.53 9.62
CA THR A 76 25.08 -3.83 9.30
C THR A 76 25.33 -3.93 7.79
N LYS A 77 24.36 -4.42 7.04
CA LYS A 77 24.41 -4.51 5.57
C LYS A 77 23.98 -3.25 4.84
N GLY A 78 23.57 -2.17 5.53
CA GLY A 78 23.08 -0.94 4.92
C GLY A 78 21.76 -1.09 4.15
N LEU A 79 20.94 -2.08 4.51
CA LEU A 79 19.68 -2.38 3.82
C LEU A 79 18.53 -1.46 4.25
N LEU A 80 18.62 -0.81 5.41
CA LEU A 80 17.64 0.14 5.90
C LEU A 80 17.94 1.53 5.37
N LYS A 81 16.88 2.27 5.05
CA LYS A 81 16.95 3.65 4.56
C LYS A 81 16.29 4.60 5.57
N PRO A 82 16.72 5.87 5.66
CA PRO A 82 16.11 6.83 6.59
C PRO A 82 14.71 7.27 6.17
N CYS A 83 14.33 7.05 4.94
CA CYS A 83 13.06 7.47 4.32
C CYS A 83 12.66 6.51 3.20
N ALA A 84 11.45 6.65 2.69
CA ALA A 84 10.99 5.87 1.57
C ALA A 84 11.64 6.33 0.25
N TYR A 85 11.99 5.36 -0.60
CA TYR A 85 12.47 5.56 -1.97
C TYR A 85 11.43 4.99 -2.93
N LEU A 86 11.13 5.72 -3.99
CA LEU A 86 10.19 5.30 -5.03
C LEU A 86 10.74 5.63 -6.43
N ARG A 87 10.16 5.04 -7.46
CA ARG A 87 10.38 5.47 -8.83
C ARG A 87 9.98 6.95 -8.96
N LYS A 88 10.74 7.72 -9.74
CA LYS A 88 10.57 9.18 -9.88
C LYS A 88 9.16 9.57 -10.32
N SER A 89 8.58 8.82 -11.26
CA SER A 89 7.21 9.04 -11.72
C SER A 89 6.18 8.89 -10.60
N HIS A 90 6.39 7.94 -9.69
CA HIS A 90 5.52 7.73 -8.53
C HIS A 90 5.63 8.87 -7.52
N ALA A 91 6.86 9.32 -7.23
CA ALA A 91 7.08 10.47 -6.35
C ALA A 91 6.41 11.75 -6.89
N ASN A 92 6.53 12.03 -8.20
CA ASN A 92 5.86 13.16 -8.84
C ASN A 92 4.33 13.09 -8.71
N ARG A 93 3.76 11.90 -8.86
CA ARG A 93 2.30 11.70 -8.72
C ARG A 93 1.86 11.83 -7.27
N LEU A 94 2.60 11.24 -6.32
CA LEU A 94 2.31 11.36 -4.89
C LEU A 94 2.43 12.80 -4.40
N GLN A 95 3.35 13.60 -4.94
CA GLN A 95 3.42 15.02 -4.64
C GLN A 95 2.10 15.74 -4.98
N LYS A 96 1.52 15.48 -6.15
CA LYS A 96 0.21 16.06 -6.53
C LYS A 96 -0.91 15.64 -5.58
N VAL A 97 -0.91 14.37 -5.13
CA VAL A 97 -1.87 13.87 -4.15
C VAL A 97 -1.67 14.56 -2.80
N ASP A 98 -0.43 14.71 -2.33
CA ASP A 98 -0.11 15.39 -1.08
C ASP A 98 -0.53 16.88 -1.12
N GLU A 99 -0.23 17.58 -2.20
CA GLU A 99 -0.66 18.97 -2.42
C GLU A 99 -2.21 19.11 -2.43
N PHE A 100 -2.90 18.15 -3.04
CA PHE A 100 -4.37 18.12 -3.03
C PHE A 100 -4.91 17.90 -1.61
N LEU A 101 -4.35 16.95 -0.86
CA LEU A 101 -4.75 16.66 0.52
C LEU A 101 -4.45 17.83 1.47
N ARG A 102 -3.32 18.54 1.30
CA ARG A 102 -2.95 19.70 2.12
C ARG A 102 -3.98 20.82 2.03
N ARG A 103 -4.58 21.04 0.87
CA ARG A 103 -5.67 22.01 0.71
C ARG A 103 -6.93 21.62 1.51
N MET A 104 -7.08 20.34 1.87
CA MET A 104 -8.16 19.82 2.69
C MET A 104 -7.78 19.61 4.17
N GLY A 105 -6.59 20.07 4.59
CA GLY A 105 -6.13 19.96 5.97
C GLY A 105 -5.48 18.62 6.33
N TYR A 106 -5.05 17.83 5.35
CA TYR A 106 -4.36 16.56 5.51
C TYR A 106 -3.05 16.53 4.75
N PHE A 107 -2.20 15.53 5.01
CA PHE A 107 -1.00 15.25 4.23
C PHE A 107 -0.73 13.75 4.18
N LEU A 108 0.05 13.32 3.20
CA LEU A 108 0.54 11.95 3.09
C LEU A 108 1.73 11.72 4.01
N HIS A 109 1.77 10.54 4.62
CA HIS A 109 2.98 9.99 5.23
C HIS A 109 3.26 8.63 4.61
N VAL A 110 4.33 8.53 3.82
CA VAL A 110 4.74 7.27 3.20
C VAL A 110 5.66 6.53 4.17
N GLN A 111 5.22 5.35 4.61
CA GLN A 111 5.88 4.55 5.63
C GLN A 111 6.87 3.53 5.06
N SER A 112 6.66 3.10 3.83
CA SER A 112 7.51 2.14 3.15
C SER A 112 7.44 2.37 1.63
N GLY A 113 8.58 2.27 0.97
CA GLY A 113 8.70 2.31 -0.48
C GLY A 113 9.56 1.13 -0.95
N TRP A 114 10.62 1.42 -1.71
CA TRP A 114 11.57 0.40 -2.14
C TRP A 114 12.16 -0.36 -0.96
N ARG A 115 12.17 -1.67 -1.07
CA ARG A 115 12.68 -2.60 -0.07
C ARG A 115 13.67 -3.54 -0.69
N HIS A 116 14.90 -3.55 -0.18
CA HIS A 116 15.91 -4.48 -0.66
C HIS A 116 15.43 -5.94 -0.51
N PRO A 117 15.59 -6.82 -1.53
CA PRO A 117 15.15 -8.22 -1.45
C PRO A 117 15.71 -8.98 -0.23
N ASP A 118 16.95 -8.72 0.17
CA ASP A 118 17.54 -9.34 1.37
C ASP A 118 16.87 -8.87 2.66
N LEU A 119 16.42 -7.61 2.74
CA LEU A 119 15.62 -7.14 3.87
C LEU A 119 14.27 -7.87 3.91
N GLN A 120 13.62 -8.03 2.76
CA GLN A 120 12.38 -8.80 2.66
C GLN A 120 12.58 -10.24 3.17
N LYS A 121 13.65 -10.93 2.75
CA LYS A 121 13.99 -12.28 3.22
C LYS A 121 14.21 -12.35 4.74
N LEU A 122 14.92 -11.38 5.32
CA LEU A 122 15.12 -11.30 6.78
C LEU A 122 13.79 -11.14 7.53
N VAL A 123 12.90 -10.27 7.05
CA VAL A 123 11.59 -10.03 7.65
C VAL A 123 10.72 -11.28 7.58
N ILE A 124 10.66 -11.95 6.43
CA ILE A 124 9.91 -13.21 6.26
C ILE A 124 10.43 -14.26 7.24
N THR A 125 11.74 -14.48 7.28
CA THR A 125 12.37 -15.48 8.16
C THR A 125 12.03 -15.24 9.64
N GLU A 126 12.10 -13.99 10.10
CA GLU A 126 11.76 -13.66 11.49
C GLU A 126 10.26 -13.84 11.78
N TYR A 127 9.41 -13.50 10.81
CA TYR A 127 7.97 -13.69 10.96
C TYR A 127 7.59 -15.18 10.96
N GLU A 128 8.23 -16.00 10.10
CA GLU A 128 8.06 -17.45 10.08
C GLU A 128 8.46 -18.07 11.43
N ARG A 129 9.58 -17.62 11.97
CA ARG A 129 10.06 -18.08 13.28
C ARG A 129 9.04 -17.83 14.40
N LYS A 130 8.36 -16.68 14.36
CA LYS A 130 7.40 -16.25 15.41
C LYS A 130 6.01 -16.81 15.22
N HIS A 131 5.53 -16.92 13.98
CA HIS A 131 4.13 -17.13 13.67
C HIS A 131 3.87 -18.34 12.76
N GLY A 132 4.92 -19.00 12.30
CA GLY A 132 4.84 -20.13 11.38
C GLY A 132 4.81 -19.73 9.90
N SER A 133 5.28 -20.65 9.05
CA SER A 133 5.46 -20.43 7.61
C SER A 133 4.15 -20.09 6.89
N LEU A 134 3.03 -20.72 7.27
CA LEU A 134 1.73 -20.44 6.63
C LEU A 134 1.29 -19.00 6.81
N LYS A 135 1.43 -18.43 8.02
CA LYS A 135 1.10 -17.04 8.29
C LYS A 135 2.03 -16.07 7.56
N ALA A 136 3.32 -16.38 7.49
CA ALA A 136 4.29 -15.57 6.76
C ALA A 136 3.96 -15.52 5.26
N LYS A 137 3.65 -16.65 4.64
CA LYS A 137 3.23 -16.73 3.24
C LYS A 137 1.94 -15.97 2.94
N ARG A 138 1.04 -15.87 3.92
CA ARG A 138 -0.20 -15.06 3.77
C ARG A 138 0.06 -13.56 3.85
N LEU A 139 1.05 -13.14 4.64
CA LEU A 139 1.29 -11.72 4.87
C LEU A 139 2.32 -11.11 3.92
N PHE A 140 3.34 -11.87 3.52
CA PHE A 140 4.45 -11.33 2.74
C PHE A 140 4.51 -11.90 1.32
N ALA A 141 4.80 -11.01 0.37
CA ALA A 141 5.26 -11.40 -0.95
C ALA A 141 6.58 -12.18 -0.84
N GLN A 142 6.64 -13.36 -1.44
CA GLN A 142 7.83 -14.20 -1.42
C GLN A 142 8.91 -13.63 -2.35
N VAL A 143 10.16 -13.77 -1.95
CA VAL A 143 11.31 -13.45 -2.80
C VAL A 143 11.73 -14.73 -3.48
N LEU A 144 11.23 -14.97 -4.68
CA LEU A 144 11.48 -16.21 -5.44
C LEU A 144 12.82 -16.14 -6.15
N ASP A 145 12.97 -15.20 -7.07
CA ASP A 145 14.18 -14.92 -7.83
C ASP A 145 14.19 -13.49 -8.36
N GLU A 146 15.23 -13.10 -9.12
CA GLU A 146 15.36 -11.76 -9.67
C GLU A 146 14.34 -11.46 -10.79
N SER A 147 13.83 -12.49 -11.47
CA SER A 147 12.85 -12.33 -12.54
C SER A 147 11.43 -12.09 -12.01
N ALA A 148 11.21 -12.37 -10.73
CA ALA A 148 9.92 -12.21 -10.04
C ALA A 148 10.09 -11.41 -8.74
N PRO A 149 10.48 -10.12 -8.83
CA PRO A 149 10.70 -9.30 -7.65
C PRO A 149 9.39 -9.09 -6.89
N PRO A 150 9.43 -9.09 -5.53
CA PRO A 150 8.27 -8.68 -4.76
C PRO A 150 7.94 -7.21 -5.02
N PRO A 151 6.66 -6.78 -4.90
CA PRO A 151 6.21 -5.44 -5.30
C PRO A 151 7.11 -4.30 -4.80
N HIS A 152 7.43 -4.28 -3.51
CA HIS A 152 8.31 -3.24 -2.94
C HIS A 152 9.75 -3.27 -3.47
N ALA A 153 10.26 -4.41 -3.94
CA ALA A 153 11.61 -4.46 -4.51
C ALA A 153 11.74 -3.74 -5.84
N THR A 154 10.62 -3.47 -6.51
CA THR A 154 10.58 -2.69 -7.76
C THR A 154 10.69 -1.19 -7.53
N GLY A 155 10.33 -0.70 -6.33
CA GLY A 155 10.17 0.72 -6.01
C GLY A 155 8.90 1.35 -6.58
N ALA A 156 7.99 0.51 -7.09
CA ALA A 156 6.70 0.92 -7.68
C ALA A 156 5.50 0.63 -6.75
N ALA A 157 5.74 -0.06 -5.64
CA ALA A 157 4.77 -0.26 -4.57
C ALA A 157 5.16 0.51 -3.31
N PHE A 158 4.17 0.96 -2.57
CA PHE A 158 4.38 1.76 -1.36
C PHE A 158 3.25 1.61 -0.35
N ASP A 159 3.61 1.80 0.92
CA ASP A 159 2.69 1.82 2.05
C ASP A 159 2.58 3.24 2.58
N LEU A 160 1.35 3.71 2.78
CA LEU A 160 1.11 5.08 3.23
C LEU A 160 -0.09 5.20 4.17
N GLU A 161 -0.13 6.33 4.86
CA GLU A 161 -1.24 6.79 5.68
C GLU A 161 -1.51 8.27 5.45
N ILE A 162 -2.67 8.74 5.87
CA ILE A 162 -2.97 10.18 5.92
C ILE A 162 -2.87 10.69 7.35
N ARG A 163 -2.36 11.92 7.46
CA ARG A 163 -2.26 12.63 8.73
C ARG A 163 -2.93 13.99 8.64
N ARG A 164 -3.49 14.43 9.75
CA ARG A 164 -4.10 15.75 9.84
C ARG A 164 -3.03 16.84 9.95
N LEU A 165 -3.13 17.86 9.11
CA LEU A 165 -2.10 18.89 8.99
C LEU A 165 -1.91 19.71 10.29
N LYS A 166 -3.01 19.97 11.01
CA LYS A 166 -2.99 20.86 12.19
C LYS A 166 -2.19 20.30 13.38
N ASP A 167 -2.06 18.97 13.53
CA ASP A 167 -1.43 18.33 14.68
C ASP A 167 -0.62 17.06 14.35
N GLY A 168 -0.48 16.73 13.07
CA GLY A 168 0.24 15.54 12.61
C GLY A 168 -0.42 14.21 12.99
N LYS A 169 -1.61 14.24 13.59
CA LYS A 169 -2.28 13.03 14.05
C LYS A 169 -2.70 12.13 12.90
N ARG A 170 -2.28 10.86 12.98
CA ARG A 170 -2.68 9.83 12.02
C ARG A 170 -4.19 9.68 11.99
N GLN A 171 -4.74 9.55 10.80
CA GLN A 171 -6.13 9.18 10.60
C GLN A 171 -6.25 7.66 10.61
N GLU A 172 -7.23 7.15 11.31
CA GLU A 172 -7.39 5.71 11.46
C GLU A 172 -7.82 5.08 10.13
N LEU A 173 -7.02 4.12 9.66
CA LEU A 173 -7.30 3.29 8.50
C LEU A 173 -7.65 1.86 8.92
N TYR A 174 -7.27 1.46 10.13
CA TYR A 174 -7.43 0.09 10.60
C TYR A 174 -8.78 -0.05 11.30
N CYS A 175 -9.43 -1.17 11.04
CA CYS A 175 -10.60 -1.60 11.80
C CYS A 175 -10.68 -3.12 11.77
N SER A 176 -11.29 -3.70 12.79
CA SER A 176 -11.56 -5.14 12.84
C SER A 176 -13.01 -5.39 12.44
N VAL A 177 -13.23 -6.40 11.60
CA VAL A 177 -14.54 -6.93 11.30
C VAL A 177 -14.55 -8.40 11.74
N GLY A 178 -15.14 -8.67 12.90
CA GLY A 178 -14.98 -9.95 13.58
C GLY A 178 -13.52 -10.17 13.98
N ASN A 179 -12.96 -11.33 13.62
CA ASN A 179 -11.58 -11.70 13.94
C ASN A 179 -10.58 -11.33 12.82
N LYS A 180 -10.99 -10.55 11.81
CA LYS A 180 -10.19 -10.24 10.62
C LYS A 180 -9.78 -8.79 10.60
N THR A 181 -8.52 -8.54 10.33
CA THR A 181 -7.91 -7.24 10.03
C THR A 181 -6.62 -7.46 9.27
N PRO A 182 -6.18 -6.47 8.50
CA PRO A 182 -6.89 -5.33 7.92
C PRO A 182 -7.38 -5.66 6.50
N TYR A 183 -8.39 -4.92 6.04
CA TYR A 183 -8.88 -5.01 4.69
C TYR A 183 -8.49 -3.78 3.88
N GLY A 184 -8.39 -3.92 2.56
CA GLY A 184 -8.30 -2.79 1.64
C GLY A 184 -9.62 -2.01 1.58
N ALA A 185 -9.60 -0.86 0.89
CA ALA A 185 -10.81 -0.05 0.76
C ALA A 185 -11.94 -0.77 -0.02
N PRO A 186 -11.66 -1.42 -1.17
CA PRO A 186 -12.68 -2.16 -1.91
C PRO A 186 -13.30 -3.30 -1.12
N GLU A 187 -12.46 -4.04 -0.38
CA GLU A 187 -12.94 -5.18 0.42
C GLU A 187 -13.83 -4.74 1.59
N LEU A 188 -13.44 -3.68 2.31
CA LEU A 188 -14.26 -3.15 3.39
C LEU A 188 -15.58 -2.58 2.87
N GLU A 189 -15.57 -1.89 1.73
CA GLU A 189 -16.80 -1.39 1.08
C GLU A 189 -17.74 -2.56 0.70
N TYR A 190 -17.17 -3.66 0.18
CA TYR A 190 -17.94 -4.88 -0.12
C TYR A 190 -18.58 -5.45 1.13
N LEU A 191 -17.84 -5.60 2.22
CA LEU A 191 -18.35 -6.14 3.49
C LEU A 191 -19.45 -5.27 4.09
N ILE A 192 -19.29 -3.94 4.07
CA ILE A 192 -20.29 -2.99 4.54
C ILE A 192 -21.58 -3.08 3.71
N LYS A 193 -21.48 -3.35 2.40
CA LYS A 193 -22.67 -3.55 1.55
C LYS A 193 -23.41 -4.85 1.87
N GLN A 194 -22.68 -5.90 2.22
CA GLN A 194 -23.26 -7.21 2.55
C GLN A 194 -23.83 -7.28 3.97
N ASN A 195 -23.33 -6.47 4.90
CA ASN A 195 -23.74 -6.51 6.31
C ASN A 195 -24.07 -5.11 6.83
N GLN A 196 -25.36 -4.85 7.05
CA GLN A 196 -25.85 -3.55 7.52
C GLN A 196 -25.37 -3.20 8.94
N ASP A 197 -25.10 -4.21 9.80
CA ASP A 197 -24.64 -3.97 11.17
C ASP A 197 -23.27 -3.27 11.20
N LEU A 198 -22.44 -3.47 10.18
CA LEU A 198 -21.17 -2.78 10.07
C LEU A 198 -21.33 -1.27 9.89
N ARG A 199 -22.43 -0.81 9.31
CA ARG A 199 -22.74 0.61 9.12
C ARG A 199 -23.03 1.35 10.42
N SER A 200 -23.48 0.65 11.45
CA SER A 200 -23.73 1.22 12.78
C SER A 200 -22.48 1.30 13.66
N ASN A 201 -21.38 0.63 13.26
CA ASN A 201 -20.11 0.67 13.97
C ASN A 201 -19.30 1.91 13.59
N SER A 202 -19.17 2.85 14.53
CA SER A 202 -18.50 4.14 14.30
C SER A 202 -17.01 3.99 13.95
N GLU A 203 -16.29 3.04 14.53
CA GLU A 203 -14.86 2.80 14.24
C GLU A 203 -14.67 2.29 12.81
N ILE A 204 -15.52 1.36 12.38
CA ILE A 204 -15.49 0.84 11.01
C ILE A 204 -15.80 1.96 10.01
N MET A 205 -16.81 2.79 10.29
CA MET A 205 -17.19 3.88 9.40
C MET A 205 -16.12 4.97 9.32
N ILE A 206 -15.48 5.34 10.44
CA ILE A 206 -14.34 6.27 10.44
C ILE A 206 -13.18 5.73 9.61
N ALA A 207 -12.82 4.46 9.80
CA ALA A 207 -11.76 3.83 9.01
C ALA A 207 -12.14 3.80 7.51
N MET A 208 -13.41 3.47 7.19
CA MET A 208 -13.88 3.45 5.80
C MET A 208 -13.82 4.84 5.15
N GLU A 209 -14.28 5.88 5.85
CA GLU A 209 -14.21 7.26 5.36
C GLU A 209 -12.76 7.68 5.02
N ASN A 210 -11.81 7.35 5.89
CA ASN A 210 -10.40 7.67 5.65
C ASN A 210 -9.82 6.85 4.48
N ARG A 211 -10.18 5.57 4.35
CA ARG A 211 -9.80 4.73 3.21
C ARG A 211 -10.39 5.26 1.89
N ARG A 212 -11.63 5.76 1.89
CA ARG A 212 -12.26 6.38 0.73
C ARG A 212 -11.49 7.62 0.26
N ILE A 213 -11.01 8.46 1.20
CA ILE A 213 -10.17 9.61 0.84
C ILE A 213 -8.94 9.14 0.07
N LEU A 214 -8.18 8.19 0.62
CA LEU A 214 -6.98 7.66 -0.04
C LEU A 214 -7.29 7.04 -1.39
N TYR A 215 -8.29 6.15 -1.44
CA TYR A 215 -8.70 5.49 -2.67
C TYR A 215 -9.05 6.50 -3.76
N HIS A 216 -9.92 7.47 -3.45
CA HIS A 216 -10.34 8.43 -4.46
C HIS A 216 -9.21 9.35 -4.92
N CYS A 217 -8.31 9.77 -4.03
CA CYS A 217 -7.16 10.59 -4.42
C CYS A 217 -6.14 9.84 -5.28
N LEU A 218 -5.98 8.53 -5.06
CA LEU A 218 -4.96 7.71 -5.72
C LEU A 218 -5.49 6.94 -6.94
N CYS A 219 -6.74 6.47 -6.87
CA CYS A 219 -7.26 5.45 -7.77
C CYS A 219 -8.48 5.91 -8.60
N THR A 220 -9.00 7.13 -8.39
CA THR A 220 -10.20 7.59 -9.12
C THR A 220 -9.88 8.72 -10.07
N LYS A 221 -10.20 8.52 -11.36
CA LYS A 221 -10.11 9.54 -12.39
C LYS A 221 -10.96 10.77 -12.06
N GLY A 222 -10.44 11.95 -12.37
CA GLY A 222 -11.14 13.23 -12.17
C GLY A 222 -11.13 13.76 -10.72
N VAL A 223 -10.34 13.15 -9.82
CA VAL A 223 -10.11 13.67 -8.45
C VAL A 223 -8.78 14.43 -8.38
N VAL A 224 -7.65 13.75 -8.53
CA VAL A 224 -6.31 14.36 -8.62
C VAL A 224 -5.77 14.26 -10.04
N PHE A 225 -6.09 13.18 -10.75
CA PHE A 225 -5.61 12.88 -12.10
C PHE A 225 -6.76 12.75 -13.08
N ASP A 226 -6.62 13.39 -14.24
CA ASP A 226 -7.59 13.28 -15.35
C ASP A 226 -7.26 12.12 -16.29
N ASN A 227 -6.02 11.57 -16.23
CA ASN A 227 -5.58 10.44 -17.02
C ASN A 227 -5.53 9.16 -16.17
N GLU A 228 -6.11 8.08 -16.68
CA GLU A 228 -6.12 6.75 -16.04
C GLU A 228 -4.71 6.17 -15.88
N ASP A 229 -3.79 6.46 -16.80
CA ASP A 229 -2.38 6.02 -16.73
C ASP A 229 -1.63 6.57 -15.49
N HIS A 230 -2.20 7.56 -14.82
CA HIS A 230 -1.64 8.15 -13.61
C HIS A 230 -2.25 7.58 -12.31
N LEU A 231 -3.24 6.72 -12.41
CA LEU A 231 -3.88 6.14 -11.23
C LEU A 231 -3.01 5.02 -10.64
N PHE A 232 -3.11 4.88 -9.33
CA PHE A 232 -2.53 3.75 -8.61
C PHE A 232 -3.54 2.63 -8.43
N THR A 233 -3.05 1.43 -8.18
CA THR A 233 -3.86 0.25 -7.89
C THR A 233 -3.84 0.00 -6.39
N PRO A 234 -4.99 -0.06 -5.71
CA PRO A 234 -5.06 -0.41 -4.30
C PRO A 234 -4.90 -1.92 -4.12
N HIS A 235 -4.26 -2.34 -3.05
CA HIS A 235 -4.29 -3.74 -2.64
C HIS A 235 -5.60 -4.03 -1.91
N PRO A 236 -6.44 -4.99 -2.35
CA PRO A 236 -7.74 -5.23 -1.72
C PRO A 236 -7.65 -5.74 -0.27
N GLY A 237 -6.58 -6.46 0.07
CA GLY A 237 -6.34 -7.01 1.41
C GLY A 237 -5.51 -6.11 2.34
N GLU A 238 -5.05 -4.93 1.89
CA GLU A 238 -4.18 -4.04 2.67
C GLU A 238 -4.56 -2.58 2.45
N CYS A 239 -5.07 -1.91 3.48
CA CYS A 239 -5.61 -0.55 3.36
C CYS A 239 -4.55 0.55 3.18
N TRP A 240 -3.30 0.22 3.37
CA TRP A 240 -2.15 1.12 3.25
C TRP A 240 -1.34 0.91 1.97
N HIS A 241 -1.53 -0.22 1.26
CA HIS A 241 -0.69 -0.64 0.15
C HIS A 241 -1.28 -0.23 -1.19
N PHE A 242 -0.44 0.44 -1.99
CA PHE A 242 -0.74 0.87 -3.35
C PHE A 242 0.47 0.64 -4.25
N GLY A 243 0.23 0.42 -5.54
CA GLY A 243 1.28 0.25 -6.52
C GLY A 243 0.84 0.66 -7.93
N ASP A 244 1.81 0.74 -8.82
CA ASP A 244 1.55 0.93 -10.25
C ASP A 244 2.75 0.49 -11.10
N GLY A 245 2.55 -0.52 -11.95
CA GLY A 245 3.59 -1.07 -12.81
C GLY A 245 4.56 -2.04 -12.11
N ASP A 246 4.32 -2.39 -10.85
CA ASP A 246 4.91 -3.57 -10.19
C ASP A 246 4.12 -4.84 -10.56
N PRO A 247 4.68 -6.05 -10.36
CA PRO A 247 4.00 -7.29 -10.77
C PRO A 247 2.61 -7.48 -10.17
N LEU A 248 2.39 -7.08 -8.92
CA LEU A 248 1.10 -7.21 -8.27
C LEU A 248 0.06 -6.24 -8.85
N SER A 249 0.41 -4.97 -8.99
CA SER A 249 -0.50 -3.98 -9.57
C SER A 249 -0.85 -4.32 -11.02
N SER A 250 0.13 -4.78 -11.80
CA SER A 250 -0.09 -5.23 -13.19
C SER A 250 -1.00 -6.46 -13.26
N TYR A 251 -0.81 -7.42 -12.35
CA TYR A 251 -1.72 -8.56 -12.23
C TYR A 251 -3.15 -8.12 -11.91
N LEU A 252 -3.34 -7.25 -10.93
CA LEU A 252 -4.65 -6.76 -10.53
C LEU A 252 -5.35 -5.92 -11.60
N ARG A 253 -4.59 -5.35 -12.52
CA ARG A 253 -5.11 -4.65 -13.72
C ARG A 253 -5.26 -5.56 -14.93
N GLN A 254 -4.90 -6.83 -14.83
CA GLN A 254 -4.91 -7.79 -15.94
C GLN A 254 -4.01 -7.35 -17.11
N GLU A 255 -2.86 -6.75 -16.78
CA GLU A 255 -1.83 -6.36 -17.73
C GLU A 255 -0.90 -7.55 -18.04
N ASP A 256 -0.39 -7.61 -19.27
CA ASP A 256 0.49 -8.72 -19.72
C ASP A 256 1.90 -8.66 -19.13
N PHE A 257 2.33 -7.50 -18.61
CA PHE A 257 3.66 -7.29 -18.05
C PHE A 257 3.69 -6.14 -17.02
N ALA A 258 4.63 -6.22 -16.09
CA ALA A 258 4.96 -5.14 -15.17
C ALA A 258 6.02 -4.19 -15.79
N ARG A 259 5.96 -2.91 -15.45
CA ARG A 259 6.91 -1.89 -15.95
C ARG A 259 8.21 -1.86 -15.17
N PHE A 260 8.17 -2.28 -13.89
CA PHE A 260 9.27 -2.17 -12.94
C PHE A 260 9.58 -3.48 -12.23
#